data_fb76a5461cb338aa60f67eb98a5fbae2
#
_entry.id   fb76a5461cb338aa60f67eb98a5fbae2
#
_cell.length_a   1.000
_cell.length_b   1.000
_cell.length_c   1.000
_cell.angle_alpha   90.00
_cell.angle_beta   90.00
_cell.angle_gamma   90.00
#
_symmetry.space_group_name_H-M   'P 1'
#
loop_
_entity.id
_entity.type
_entity.pdbx_description
1 polymer ?
#
loop_
_entity_poly.entity_id
_entity_poly.type
_entity_poly.pdbx_seq_one_letter_code
_entity_poly.pdbx_strand_id
1 'polypeptide(L)'
;RRSSDLKELRFRQRYVDLMVNPEVKKNFVIRSQFIKFMRNYLDNMGYMEVETPVLNTIAGGAAARPFITHHNTLDIDMYMRIATELPLKRLIVGGMDRVYEIGRIFRNEGMDPKHNPEFTTVEMYQAYADFHTMMDIAEGILAGAAKEINGSYQVEWMGEKIDLTPGWRRLTMVDAVKEYVGVDFGAITDDAEAVAAAKAVGVELADAAEKTWGNALYACFDQKVEEKLIQPTFITMYPVEVSPLTKRSPADSRLTE
;
A
#
# COMPACT_ATOMS: atom_id res chain seq x y z
N ARG A 1 -22.10 -26.24 -16.61
CA ARG A 1 -21.31 -25.72 -15.45
C ARG A 1 -21.10 -24.22 -15.67
N ARG A 2 -21.38 -23.39 -14.67
CA ARG A 2 -21.17 -21.94 -14.75
C ARG A 2 -19.68 -21.62 -14.79
N SER A 3 -19.27 -20.54 -15.45
CA SER A 3 -17.87 -20.10 -15.52
C SER A 3 -17.24 -19.88 -14.14
N SER A 4 -18.05 -19.46 -13.15
CA SER A 4 -17.67 -19.35 -11.74
C SER A 4 -17.25 -20.69 -11.11
N ASP A 5 -17.97 -21.78 -11.45
CA ASP A 5 -17.69 -23.12 -10.89
C ASP A 5 -16.33 -23.65 -11.37
N LEU A 6 -15.94 -23.28 -12.60
CA LEU A 6 -14.64 -23.64 -13.16
C LEU A 6 -13.48 -22.90 -12.48
N LYS A 7 -13.66 -21.61 -12.17
CA LYS A 7 -12.65 -20.83 -11.43
C LYS A 7 -12.44 -21.38 -10.03
N GLU A 8 -13.53 -21.64 -9.31
CA GLU A 8 -13.46 -22.19 -7.96
C GLU A 8 -12.76 -23.57 -7.94
N LEU A 9 -13.10 -24.44 -8.89
CA LEU A 9 -12.45 -25.75 -9.00
C LEU A 9 -10.94 -25.64 -9.27
N ARG A 10 -10.51 -24.71 -10.11
CA ARG A 10 -9.09 -24.42 -10.37
C ARG A 10 -8.34 -23.98 -9.12
N PHE A 11 -8.97 -23.16 -8.28
CA PHE A 11 -8.35 -22.73 -7.02
C PHE A 11 -8.29 -23.86 -5.99
N ARG A 12 -9.34 -24.67 -5.86
CA ARG A 12 -9.39 -25.80 -4.92
C ARG A 12 -8.43 -26.93 -5.30
N GLN A 13 -8.24 -27.15 -6.61
CA GLN A 13 -7.37 -28.20 -7.15
C GLN A 13 -6.20 -27.57 -7.92
N ARG A 14 -5.46 -26.70 -7.28
CA ARG A 14 -4.36 -25.97 -7.90
C ARG A 14 -3.33 -26.88 -8.55
N TYR A 15 -3.03 -28.03 -7.97
CA TYR A 15 -2.10 -29.01 -8.54
C TYR A 15 -2.60 -29.55 -9.89
N VAL A 16 -3.89 -29.78 -10.05
CA VAL A 16 -4.48 -30.19 -11.34
C VAL A 16 -4.45 -29.02 -12.32
N ASP A 17 -4.78 -27.81 -11.88
CA ASP A 17 -4.72 -26.59 -12.70
C ASP A 17 -3.30 -26.40 -13.27
N LEU A 18 -2.25 -26.62 -12.48
CA LEU A 18 -0.87 -26.54 -12.93
C LEU A 18 -0.50 -27.61 -13.96
N MET A 19 -1.14 -28.79 -13.94
CA MET A 19 -0.92 -29.86 -14.91
C MET A 19 -1.58 -29.56 -16.26
N VAL A 20 -2.81 -29.02 -16.23
CA VAL A 20 -3.60 -28.81 -17.45
C VAL A 20 -3.44 -27.42 -18.07
N ASN A 21 -2.96 -26.45 -17.30
CA ASN A 21 -2.73 -25.07 -17.71
C ASN A 21 -1.28 -24.65 -17.38
N PRO A 22 -0.29 -25.05 -18.18
CA PRO A 22 1.14 -24.78 -17.89
C PRO A 22 1.48 -23.29 -17.72
N GLU A 23 0.73 -22.41 -18.38
CA GLU A 23 0.88 -20.95 -18.28
C GLU A 23 0.67 -20.42 -16.86
N VAL A 24 -0.16 -21.09 -16.05
CA VAL A 24 -0.39 -20.73 -14.65
C VAL A 24 0.90 -20.81 -13.82
N LYS A 25 1.77 -21.78 -14.13
CA LYS A 25 3.06 -21.94 -13.47
C LYS A 25 3.93 -20.68 -13.58
N LYS A 26 3.84 -19.97 -14.71
CA LYS A 26 4.61 -18.74 -14.96
C LYS A 26 4.36 -17.69 -13.87
N ASN A 27 3.12 -17.54 -13.42
CA ASN A 27 2.76 -16.56 -12.37
C ASN A 27 3.47 -16.87 -11.04
N PHE A 28 3.59 -18.15 -10.68
CA PHE A 28 4.29 -18.56 -9.45
C PHE A 28 5.80 -18.36 -9.57
N VAL A 29 6.37 -18.61 -10.77
CA VAL A 29 7.78 -18.36 -11.04
C VAL A 29 8.08 -16.86 -10.94
N ILE A 30 7.28 -16.00 -11.60
CA ILE A 30 7.42 -14.54 -11.54
C ILE A 30 7.32 -14.05 -10.10
N ARG A 31 6.33 -14.53 -9.32
CA ARG A 31 6.20 -14.19 -7.91
C ARG A 31 7.47 -14.53 -7.11
N SER A 32 8.02 -15.72 -7.33
CA SER A 32 9.25 -16.15 -6.65
C SER A 32 10.46 -15.30 -7.05
N GLN A 33 10.58 -14.96 -8.33
CA GLN A 33 11.63 -14.08 -8.84
C GLN A 33 11.51 -12.67 -8.28
N PHE A 34 10.29 -12.12 -8.19
CA PHE A 34 10.03 -10.80 -7.63
C PHE A 34 10.44 -10.72 -6.15
N ILE A 35 10.06 -11.71 -5.33
CA ILE A 35 10.46 -11.75 -3.92
C ILE A 35 11.98 -11.86 -3.79
N LYS A 36 12.63 -12.68 -4.61
CA LYS A 36 14.09 -12.80 -4.63
C LYS A 36 14.76 -11.49 -5.03
N PHE A 37 14.25 -10.81 -6.07
CA PHE A 37 14.75 -9.50 -6.48
C PHE A 37 14.64 -8.48 -5.32
N MET A 38 13.48 -8.42 -4.67
CA MET A 38 13.24 -7.49 -3.56
C MET A 38 14.22 -7.71 -2.40
N ARG A 39 14.48 -8.97 -2.02
CA ARG A 39 15.51 -9.30 -1.02
C ARG A 39 16.87 -8.77 -1.43
N ASN A 40 17.33 -9.15 -2.63
CA ASN A 40 18.63 -8.70 -3.12
C ASN A 40 18.74 -7.17 -3.17
N TYR A 41 17.67 -6.49 -3.57
CA TYR A 41 17.63 -5.03 -3.64
C TYR A 41 17.79 -4.40 -2.26
N LEU A 42 17.02 -4.86 -1.27
CA LEU A 42 17.07 -4.33 0.10
C LEU A 42 18.39 -4.70 0.80
N ASP A 43 18.88 -5.93 0.64
CA ASP A 43 20.17 -6.37 1.18
C ASP A 43 21.33 -5.52 0.64
N ASN A 44 21.33 -5.21 -0.67
CA ASN A 44 22.32 -4.34 -1.30
C ASN A 44 22.25 -2.89 -0.82
N MET A 45 21.09 -2.45 -0.30
CA MET A 45 20.94 -1.15 0.36
C MET A 45 21.34 -1.18 1.84
N GLY A 46 21.80 -2.32 2.36
CA GLY A 46 22.21 -2.50 3.74
C GLY A 46 21.05 -2.69 4.72
N TYR A 47 19.88 -3.11 4.24
CA TYR A 47 18.82 -3.57 5.13
C TYR A 47 19.11 -4.98 5.63
N MET A 48 18.67 -5.27 6.84
CA MET A 48 18.69 -6.60 7.44
C MET A 48 17.31 -7.23 7.38
N GLU A 49 17.19 -8.40 6.77
CA GLU A 49 15.95 -9.20 6.87
C GLU A 49 15.86 -9.77 8.28
N VAL A 50 14.70 -9.60 8.88
CA VAL A 50 14.42 -10.09 10.24
C VAL A 50 13.12 -10.90 10.25
N GLU A 51 12.97 -11.75 11.25
CA GLU A 51 11.74 -12.49 11.53
C GLU A 51 11.21 -12.09 12.90
N THR A 52 9.99 -11.58 12.96
CA THR A 52 9.32 -11.20 14.19
C THR A 52 8.20 -12.17 14.54
N PRO A 53 7.75 -12.25 15.81
CA PRO A 53 6.76 -13.23 16.23
C PRO A 53 5.43 -13.13 15.45
N VAL A 54 4.93 -14.28 15.01
CA VAL A 54 3.59 -14.40 14.41
C VAL A 54 2.50 -14.35 15.49
N LEU A 55 2.76 -14.97 16.65
CA LEU A 55 1.83 -14.95 17.78
C LEU A 55 2.20 -13.83 18.74
N ASN A 56 1.23 -12.99 19.06
CA ASN A 56 1.38 -11.84 19.94
C ASN A 56 0.35 -11.88 21.09
N THR A 57 0.70 -11.32 22.22
CA THR A 57 -0.23 -11.15 23.34
C THR A 57 -1.15 -9.94 23.18
N ILE A 58 -0.81 -9.03 22.26
CA ILE A 58 -1.59 -7.82 21.94
C ILE A 58 -1.64 -7.67 20.43
N ALA A 59 -2.85 -7.53 19.87
CA ALA A 59 -3.01 -7.16 18.48
C ALA A 59 -2.69 -5.67 18.30
N GLY A 60 -1.91 -5.32 17.26
CA GLY A 60 -1.55 -3.93 17.00
C GLY A 60 -0.79 -3.74 15.69
N GLY A 61 -0.56 -2.47 15.32
CA GLY A 61 0.15 -2.06 14.10
C GLY A 61 -0.74 -1.90 12.86
N ALA A 62 -2.05 -2.19 12.99
CA ALA A 62 -3.04 -1.95 11.94
C ALA A 62 -4.45 -1.88 12.53
N ALA A 63 -5.40 -1.31 11.79
CA ALA A 63 -6.83 -1.35 12.12
C ALA A 63 -7.47 -2.57 11.42
N ALA A 64 -7.26 -3.77 11.99
CA ALA A 64 -7.79 -5.02 11.44
C ALA A 64 -8.22 -5.96 12.57
N ARG A 65 -9.15 -6.88 12.26
CA ARG A 65 -9.59 -7.89 13.21
C ARG A 65 -8.58 -9.06 13.22
N PRO A 66 -8.01 -9.45 14.37
CA PRO A 66 -7.07 -10.57 14.45
C PRO A 66 -7.79 -11.92 14.45
N PHE A 67 -7.07 -12.99 14.05
CA PHE A 67 -7.39 -14.36 14.47
C PHE A 67 -6.89 -14.57 15.90
N ILE A 68 -7.71 -15.20 16.73
CA ILE A 68 -7.42 -15.47 18.13
C ILE A 68 -7.17 -16.97 18.28
N THR A 69 -6.13 -17.33 19.02
CA THR A 69 -5.81 -18.70 19.41
C THR A 69 -5.48 -18.76 20.90
N HIS A 70 -5.47 -19.95 21.49
CA HIS A 70 -5.19 -20.15 22.91
C HIS A 70 -3.86 -20.86 23.12
N HIS A 71 -3.01 -20.33 24.01
CA HIS A 71 -1.76 -20.96 24.42
C HIS A 71 -1.99 -21.84 25.65
N ASN A 72 -2.15 -23.15 25.45
CA ASN A 72 -2.58 -24.08 26.47
C ASN A 72 -1.71 -24.07 27.76
N THR A 73 -0.38 -24.01 27.62
CA THR A 73 0.53 -24.06 28.78
C THR A 73 0.49 -22.78 29.61
N LEU A 74 0.31 -21.64 28.99
CA LEU A 74 0.27 -20.34 29.68
C LEU A 74 -1.16 -19.95 30.05
N ASP A 75 -2.17 -20.66 29.56
CA ASP A 75 -3.59 -20.38 29.76
C ASP A 75 -3.96 -18.92 29.39
N ILE A 76 -3.48 -18.46 28.24
CA ILE A 76 -3.73 -17.11 27.73
C ILE A 76 -4.17 -17.13 26.26
N ASP A 77 -4.99 -16.17 25.88
CA ASP A 77 -5.29 -15.91 24.48
C ASP A 77 -4.12 -15.20 23.80
N MET A 78 -3.85 -15.61 22.58
CA MET A 78 -2.86 -14.99 21.70
C MET A 78 -3.49 -14.63 20.37
N TYR A 79 -2.90 -13.64 19.71
CA TYR A 79 -3.39 -13.08 18.45
C TYR A 79 -2.37 -13.36 17.34
N MET A 80 -2.85 -13.85 16.21
CA MET A 80 -2.03 -13.88 15.00
C MET A 80 -1.81 -12.45 14.51
N ARG A 81 -0.58 -12.14 14.13
CA ARG A 81 -0.18 -10.77 13.75
C ARG A 81 -0.99 -10.23 12.58
N ILE A 82 -1.43 -8.99 12.70
CA ILE A 82 -2.15 -8.23 11.67
C ILE A 82 -1.23 -7.24 10.92
N ALA A 83 -0.02 -7.02 11.42
CA ALA A 83 1.06 -6.20 10.86
C ALA A 83 2.38 -6.56 11.54
N THR A 84 3.51 -6.18 10.93
CA THR A 84 4.86 -6.31 11.50
C THR A 84 5.41 -4.97 12.01
N GLU A 85 4.65 -3.90 11.93
CA GLU A 85 5.05 -2.53 12.23
C GLU A 85 5.69 -2.37 13.62
N LEU A 86 4.97 -2.76 14.69
CA LEU A 86 5.44 -2.51 16.05
C LEU A 86 6.72 -3.27 16.40
N PRO A 87 6.86 -4.56 16.07
CA PRO A 87 8.12 -5.27 16.23
C PRO A 87 9.28 -4.64 15.47
N LEU A 88 9.09 -4.24 14.21
CA LEU A 88 10.15 -3.63 13.40
C LEU A 88 10.55 -2.26 13.93
N LYS A 89 9.61 -1.43 14.37
CA LYS A 89 9.91 -0.16 15.03
C LYS A 89 10.69 -0.33 16.33
N ARG A 90 10.44 -1.40 17.10
CA ARG A 90 11.23 -1.73 18.30
C ARG A 90 12.67 -2.08 17.95
N LEU A 91 12.93 -2.73 16.81
CA LEU A 91 14.29 -3.01 16.35
C LEU A 91 15.02 -1.72 15.98
N ILE A 92 14.36 -0.75 15.34
CA ILE A 92 14.92 0.60 15.09
C ILE A 92 15.29 1.28 16.42
N VAL A 93 14.40 1.27 17.41
CA VAL A 93 14.69 1.81 18.75
C VAL A 93 15.86 1.06 19.40
N GLY A 94 16.00 -0.24 19.14
CA GLY A 94 17.12 -1.08 19.60
C GLY A 94 18.45 -0.82 18.89
N GLY A 95 18.51 0.11 17.92
CA GLY A 95 19.72 0.50 17.21
C GLY A 95 19.98 -0.22 15.90
N MET A 96 18.97 -0.89 15.33
CA MET A 96 19.04 -1.46 13.98
C MET A 96 18.60 -0.41 12.97
N ASP A 97 19.52 0.23 12.28
CA ASP A 97 19.21 1.39 11.41
C ASP A 97 18.33 1.08 10.21
N ARG A 98 18.36 -0.16 9.68
CA ARG A 98 17.59 -0.58 8.50
C ARG A 98 17.17 -2.03 8.66
N VAL A 99 15.86 -2.25 8.72
CA VAL A 99 15.28 -3.59 8.85
C VAL A 99 14.11 -3.77 7.89
N TYR A 100 13.90 -5.01 7.45
CA TYR A 100 12.70 -5.39 6.73
C TYR A 100 12.27 -6.80 7.09
N GLU A 101 11.00 -7.11 6.89
CA GLU A 101 10.45 -8.45 6.99
C GLU A 101 9.52 -8.73 5.81
N ILE A 102 9.72 -9.87 5.15
CA ILE A 102 8.77 -10.41 4.16
C ILE A 102 8.05 -11.58 4.83
N GLY A 103 6.80 -11.38 5.23
CA GLY A 103 6.10 -12.34 6.06
C GLY A 103 4.60 -12.44 5.80
N ARG A 104 4.00 -13.48 6.37
CA ARG A 104 2.54 -13.67 6.37
C ARG A 104 1.89 -12.78 7.43
N ILE A 105 0.81 -12.14 7.00
CA ILE A 105 -0.08 -11.34 7.83
C ILE A 105 -1.47 -11.99 7.80
N PHE A 106 -2.20 -11.87 8.89
CA PHE A 106 -3.48 -12.54 9.11
C PHE A 106 -4.54 -11.52 9.54
N ARG A 107 -5.60 -11.36 8.75
CA ARG A 107 -6.72 -10.46 9.07
C ARG A 107 -8.03 -11.24 8.96
N ASN A 108 -8.74 -11.36 10.07
CA ASN A 108 -10.01 -12.09 10.17
C ASN A 108 -11.17 -11.22 9.67
N GLU A 109 -11.16 -10.94 8.38
CA GLU A 109 -12.09 -10.07 7.69
C GLU A 109 -12.69 -10.78 6.48
N GLY A 110 -13.57 -10.10 5.73
CA GLY A 110 -14.20 -10.66 4.52
C GLY A 110 -13.20 -11.05 3.45
N MET A 111 -13.59 -11.97 2.58
CA MET A 111 -12.82 -12.40 1.41
C MET A 111 -13.46 -11.89 0.13
N ASP A 112 -12.63 -11.36 -0.77
CA ASP A 112 -12.99 -11.00 -2.13
C ASP A 112 -11.80 -11.26 -3.09
N PRO A 113 -11.91 -10.99 -4.39
CA PRO A 113 -10.81 -11.21 -5.32
C PRO A 113 -9.51 -10.45 -5.02
N LYS A 114 -9.57 -9.37 -4.23
CA LYS A 114 -8.42 -8.53 -3.85
C LYS A 114 -7.98 -8.76 -2.40
N HIS A 115 -8.83 -9.32 -1.54
CA HIS A 115 -8.61 -9.49 -0.11
C HIS A 115 -8.66 -10.97 0.28
N ASN A 116 -7.62 -11.43 0.94
CA ASN A 116 -7.50 -12.77 1.49
C ASN A 116 -7.19 -12.68 2.99
N PRO A 117 -7.76 -13.53 3.86
CA PRO A 117 -7.51 -13.48 5.30
C PRO A 117 -6.05 -13.75 5.69
N GLU A 118 -5.26 -14.39 4.83
CA GLU A 118 -3.81 -14.47 4.95
C GLU A 118 -3.14 -14.00 3.65
N PHE A 119 -2.12 -13.16 3.77
CA PHE A 119 -1.39 -12.62 2.64
C PHE A 119 0.06 -12.31 3.02
N THR A 120 0.91 -12.16 2.02
CA THR A 120 2.32 -11.80 2.22
C THR A 120 2.50 -10.30 2.04
N THR A 121 3.14 -9.66 3.00
CA THR A 121 3.59 -8.26 2.92
C THR A 121 5.10 -8.18 2.99
N VAL A 122 5.64 -7.07 2.56
CA VAL A 122 6.94 -6.57 2.96
C VAL A 122 6.70 -5.29 3.76
N GLU A 123 7.29 -5.21 4.93
CA GLU A 123 7.41 -3.95 5.67
C GLU A 123 8.89 -3.65 5.89
N MET A 124 9.27 -2.39 5.73
CA MET A 124 10.64 -1.94 5.88
C MET A 124 10.69 -0.64 6.66
N TYR A 125 11.73 -0.49 7.49
CA TYR A 125 11.94 0.68 8.31
C TYR A 125 13.39 1.10 8.25
N GLN A 126 13.63 2.40 8.14
CA GLN A 126 14.95 2.99 8.10
C GLN A 126 15.01 4.21 9.02
N ALA A 127 15.98 4.23 9.92
CA ALA A 127 16.28 5.40 10.72
C ALA A 127 16.82 6.54 9.85
N TYR A 128 16.54 7.79 10.25
CA TYR A 128 17.03 9.01 9.57
C TYR A 128 16.65 9.12 8.10
N ALA A 129 15.57 8.46 7.67
CA ALA A 129 15.01 8.55 6.34
C ALA A 129 13.71 9.37 6.34
N ASP A 130 13.34 9.87 5.19
CA ASP A 130 12.10 10.57 4.93
C ASP A 130 11.25 9.84 3.86
N PHE A 131 10.10 10.41 3.55
CA PHE A 131 9.20 9.83 2.54
C PHE A 131 9.80 9.88 1.11
N HIS A 132 10.74 10.78 0.82
CA HIS A 132 11.44 10.80 -0.47
C HIS A 132 12.30 9.54 -0.62
N THR A 133 13.01 9.16 0.43
CA THR A 133 13.77 7.90 0.46
C THR A 133 12.86 6.69 0.22
N MET A 134 11.67 6.67 0.83
CA MET A 134 10.72 5.56 0.63
C MET A 134 10.16 5.52 -0.79
N MET A 135 9.90 6.68 -1.42
CA MET A 135 9.51 6.74 -2.83
C MET A 135 10.62 6.19 -3.74
N ASP A 136 11.88 6.57 -3.51
CA ASP A 136 13.02 6.07 -4.30
C ASP A 136 13.18 4.56 -4.17
N ILE A 137 13.00 4.00 -2.99
CA ILE A 137 13.04 2.55 -2.75
C ILE A 137 11.89 1.85 -3.48
N ALA A 138 10.66 2.35 -3.35
CA ALA A 138 9.50 1.77 -4.01
C ALA A 138 9.64 1.78 -5.55
N GLU A 139 10.06 2.91 -6.11
CA GLU A 139 10.37 3.05 -7.54
C GLU A 139 11.47 2.06 -7.96
N GLY A 140 12.57 2.01 -7.22
CA GLY A 140 13.70 1.12 -7.52
C GLY A 140 13.33 -0.36 -7.48
N ILE A 141 12.53 -0.79 -6.52
CA ILE A 141 12.05 -2.18 -6.42
C ILE A 141 11.17 -2.52 -7.63
N LEU A 142 10.16 -1.71 -7.94
CA LEU A 142 9.20 -2.03 -9.00
C LEU A 142 9.82 -1.91 -10.39
N ALA A 143 10.54 -0.83 -10.67
CA ALA A 143 11.23 -0.62 -11.94
C ALA A 143 12.33 -1.66 -12.17
N GLY A 144 13.17 -1.90 -11.15
CA GLY A 144 14.24 -2.89 -11.23
C GLY A 144 13.72 -4.31 -11.43
N ALA A 145 12.67 -4.70 -10.70
CA ALA A 145 12.04 -6.01 -10.88
C ALA A 145 11.44 -6.19 -12.27
N ALA A 146 10.76 -5.17 -12.80
CA ALA A 146 10.22 -5.21 -14.16
C ALA A 146 11.34 -5.43 -15.19
N LYS A 147 12.44 -4.68 -15.05
CA LYS A 147 13.59 -4.80 -15.95
C LYS A 147 14.28 -6.16 -15.85
N GLU A 148 14.48 -6.68 -14.64
CA GLU A 148 15.17 -7.95 -14.43
C GLU A 148 14.30 -9.14 -14.88
N ILE A 149 13.01 -9.14 -14.54
CA ILE A 149 12.12 -10.29 -14.77
C ILE A 149 11.56 -10.31 -16.19
N ASN A 150 11.17 -9.15 -16.74
CA ASN A 150 10.56 -9.04 -18.06
C ASN A 150 11.53 -8.56 -19.15
N GLY A 151 12.76 -8.14 -18.79
CA GLY A 151 13.72 -7.54 -19.72
C GLY A 151 13.37 -6.11 -20.16
N SER A 152 12.28 -5.53 -19.68
CA SER A 152 11.75 -4.22 -20.06
C SER A 152 11.09 -3.52 -18.88
N TYR A 153 11.11 -2.18 -18.89
CA TYR A 153 10.30 -1.36 -18.00
C TYR A 153 8.83 -1.30 -18.43
N GLN A 154 8.54 -1.66 -19.69
CA GLN A 154 7.17 -1.66 -20.21
C GLN A 154 6.48 -2.94 -19.76
N VAL A 155 5.35 -2.80 -19.09
CA VAL A 155 4.50 -3.91 -18.66
C VAL A 155 3.05 -3.65 -19.11
N GLU A 156 2.26 -4.72 -19.18
CA GLU A 156 0.82 -4.62 -19.45
C GLU A 156 0.06 -5.01 -18.18
N TRP A 157 -0.86 -4.16 -17.77
CA TRP A 157 -1.71 -4.40 -16.61
C TRP A 157 -3.17 -4.08 -16.96
N MET A 158 -4.06 -5.06 -16.88
CA MET A 158 -5.49 -4.93 -17.18
C MET A 158 -5.80 -4.31 -18.54
N GLY A 159 -4.95 -4.55 -19.55
CA GLY A 159 -5.07 -4.02 -20.90
C GLY A 159 -4.40 -2.66 -21.14
N GLU A 160 -3.92 -2.01 -20.07
CA GLU A 160 -3.18 -0.76 -20.15
C GLU A 160 -1.67 -1.00 -20.23
N LYS A 161 -0.98 -0.17 -21.02
CA LYS A 161 0.48 -0.16 -21.10
C LYS A 161 1.03 0.76 -20.01
N ILE A 162 1.81 0.18 -19.10
CA ILE A 162 2.42 0.88 -17.99
C ILE A 162 3.92 1.01 -18.24
N ASP A 163 4.44 2.22 -18.16
CA ASP A 163 5.87 2.51 -18.24
C ASP A 163 6.47 2.67 -16.84
N LEU A 164 7.23 1.66 -16.41
CA LEU A 164 7.93 1.64 -15.13
C LEU A 164 9.36 2.23 -15.21
N THR A 165 9.73 2.93 -16.31
CA THR A 165 11.02 3.60 -16.41
C THR A 165 11.21 4.55 -15.22
N PRO A 166 12.36 4.51 -14.52
CA PRO A 166 12.63 5.39 -13.38
C PRO A 166 12.47 6.88 -13.71
N GLY A 167 12.09 7.66 -12.69
CA GLY A 167 11.73 9.05 -12.82
C GLY A 167 10.20 9.25 -12.77
N TRP A 168 9.54 8.44 -11.97
CA TRP A 168 8.09 8.51 -11.80
C TRP A 168 7.64 9.86 -11.31
N ARG A 169 6.48 10.24 -11.76
CA ARG A 169 5.87 11.51 -11.42
C ARG A 169 5.61 11.61 -9.91
N ARG A 170 5.94 12.77 -9.33
CA ARG A 170 5.65 13.12 -7.93
C ARG A 170 4.77 14.36 -7.93
N LEU A 171 3.56 14.22 -7.42
CA LEU A 171 2.57 15.28 -7.33
C LEU A 171 2.11 15.46 -5.89
N THR A 172 1.93 16.71 -5.46
CA THR A 172 1.12 16.95 -4.27
C THR A 172 -0.36 16.69 -4.58
N MET A 173 -1.14 16.32 -3.58
CA MET A 173 -2.58 16.13 -3.77
C MET A 173 -3.27 17.41 -4.27
N VAL A 174 -2.84 18.57 -3.79
CA VAL A 174 -3.34 19.88 -4.25
C VAL A 174 -3.06 20.07 -5.74
N ASP A 175 -1.82 19.81 -6.19
CA ASP A 175 -1.47 19.95 -7.61
C ASP A 175 -2.21 18.94 -8.47
N ALA A 176 -2.38 17.72 -7.99
CA ALA A 176 -3.14 16.69 -8.71
C ALA A 176 -4.59 17.11 -8.91
N VAL A 177 -5.27 17.60 -7.89
CA VAL A 177 -6.65 18.09 -8.01
C VAL A 177 -6.71 19.33 -8.91
N LYS A 178 -5.77 20.24 -8.78
CA LYS A 178 -5.69 21.43 -9.66
C LYS A 178 -5.55 21.03 -11.13
N GLU A 179 -4.68 20.06 -11.43
CA GLU A 179 -4.44 19.62 -12.81
C GLU A 179 -5.63 18.87 -13.42
N TYR A 180 -6.20 17.90 -12.70
CA TYR A 180 -7.21 17.00 -13.24
C TYR A 180 -8.66 17.48 -13.08
N VAL A 181 -8.90 18.39 -12.14
CA VAL A 181 -10.25 18.89 -11.78
C VAL A 181 -10.39 20.40 -12.04
N GLY A 182 -9.28 21.13 -12.03
CA GLY A 182 -9.27 22.59 -12.24
C GLY A 182 -9.55 23.42 -10.98
N VAL A 183 -9.60 22.80 -9.80
CA VAL A 183 -9.81 23.49 -8.52
C VAL A 183 -8.48 23.67 -7.80
N ASP A 184 -8.11 24.91 -7.49
CA ASP A 184 -6.89 25.24 -6.76
C ASP A 184 -7.14 25.33 -5.25
N PHE A 185 -7.06 24.19 -4.58
CA PHE A 185 -7.19 24.13 -3.11
C PHE A 185 -6.06 24.85 -2.37
N GLY A 186 -4.92 25.09 -3.02
CA GLY A 186 -3.85 25.88 -2.43
C GLY A 186 -4.22 27.34 -2.19
N ALA A 187 -5.12 27.89 -3.01
CA ALA A 187 -5.64 29.23 -2.88
C ALA A 187 -6.82 29.36 -1.89
N ILE A 188 -7.46 28.24 -1.52
CA ILE A 188 -8.62 28.22 -0.64
C ILE A 188 -8.14 28.04 0.81
N THR A 189 -8.63 28.85 1.72
CA THR A 189 -8.26 28.80 3.15
C THR A 189 -9.45 28.51 4.08
N ASP A 190 -10.67 28.59 3.58
CA ASP A 190 -11.91 28.43 4.34
C ASP A 190 -12.59 27.10 4.01
N ASP A 191 -13.10 26.44 5.04
CA ASP A 191 -13.75 25.12 4.88
C ASP A 191 -15.04 25.20 4.03
N ALA A 192 -15.84 26.26 4.19
CA ALA A 192 -17.06 26.41 3.43
C ALA A 192 -16.80 26.68 1.94
N GLU A 193 -15.76 27.45 1.64
CA GLU A 193 -15.30 27.69 0.27
C GLU A 193 -14.79 26.39 -0.37
N ALA A 194 -13.99 25.59 0.36
CA ALA A 194 -13.49 24.31 -0.11
C ALA A 194 -14.61 23.32 -0.44
N VAL A 195 -15.60 23.21 0.47
CA VAL A 195 -16.79 22.40 0.28
C VAL A 195 -17.62 22.87 -0.92
N ALA A 196 -17.77 24.17 -1.10
CA ALA A 196 -18.50 24.73 -2.23
C ALA A 196 -17.77 24.45 -3.58
N ALA A 197 -16.44 24.57 -3.59
CA ALA A 197 -15.62 24.25 -4.74
C ALA A 197 -15.71 22.77 -5.13
N ALA A 198 -15.64 21.85 -4.16
CA ALA A 198 -15.82 20.42 -4.40
C ALA A 198 -17.20 20.10 -4.98
N LYS A 199 -18.27 20.69 -4.44
CA LYS A 199 -19.63 20.53 -4.95
C LYS A 199 -19.80 21.07 -6.37
N ALA A 200 -19.16 22.19 -6.69
CA ALA A 200 -19.24 22.80 -8.03
C ALA A 200 -18.69 21.86 -9.13
N VAL A 201 -17.77 20.96 -8.79
CA VAL A 201 -17.22 19.94 -9.72
C VAL A 201 -17.90 18.57 -9.57
N GLY A 202 -19.04 18.51 -8.88
CA GLY A 202 -19.86 17.30 -8.75
C GLY A 202 -19.23 16.24 -7.82
N VAL A 203 -18.58 16.69 -6.74
CA VAL A 203 -18.07 15.81 -5.67
C VAL A 203 -19.05 15.84 -4.51
N GLU A 204 -19.38 14.66 -3.98
CA GLU A 204 -20.27 14.50 -2.85
C GLU A 204 -19.47 14.30 -1.55
N LEU A 205 -19.86 15.02 -0.50
CA LEU A 205 -19.37 14.89 0.87
C LEU A 205 -20.54 14.40 1.74
N ALA A 206 -20.45 13.15 2.20
CA ALA A 206 -21.60 12.47 2.81
C ALA A 206 -21.96 12.99 4.19
N ASP A 207 -20.98 13.28 5.06
CA ASP A 207 -21.19 13.63 6.47
C ASP A 207 -20.87 15.09 6.81
N ALA A 208 -21.53 15.60 7.87
CA ALA A 208 -21.27 16.96 8.36
C ALA A 208 -19.84 17.11 8.94
N ALA A 209 -19.28 16.02 9.48
CA ALA A 209 -17.90 15.97 9.97
C ALA A 209 -16.85 16.01 8.85
N GLU A 210 -17.24 15.68 7.63
CA GLU A 210 -16.38 15.68 6.44
C GLU A 210 -16.31 17.04 5.74
N LYS A 211 -16.97 18.06 6.28
CA LYS A 211 -17.03 19.40 5.67
C LYS A 211 -15.86 20.29 6.09
N THR A 212 -14.65 19.77 5.90
CA THR A 212 -13.40 20.50 6.10
C THR A 212 -12.67 20.68 4.79
N TRP A 213 -11.71 21.60 4.76
CA TRP A 213 -10.84 21.82 3.61
C TRP A 213 -10.14 20.53 3.17
N GLY A 214 -9.58 19.78 4.13
CA GLY A 214 -8.83 18.57 3.83
C GLY A 214 -9.70 17.43 3.30
N ASN A 215 -10.88 17.22 3.89
CA ASN A 215 -11.80 16.20 3.39
C ASN A 215 -12.38 16.58 2.02
N ALA A 216 -12.60 17.85 1.73
CA ALA A 216 -13.04 18.32 0.41
C ALA A 216 -11.94 18.09 -0.65
N LEU A 217 -10.68 18.39 -0.33
CA LEU A 217 -9.54 18.10 -1.19
C LEU A 217 -9.42 16.60 -1.46
N TYR A 218 -9.45 15.78 -0.41
CA TYR A 218 -9.33 14.32 -0.54
C TYR A 218 -10.48 13.72 -1.36
N ALA A 219 -11.73 14.13 -1.11
CA ALA A 219 -12.87 13.67 -1.88
C ALA A 219 -12.79 14.05 -3.38
N CYS A 220 -12.26 15.23 -3.70
CA CYS A 220 -11.98 15.60 -5.09
C CYS A 220 -10.91 14.70 -5.71
N PHE A 221 -9.88 14.36 -4.97
CA PHE A 221 -8.84 13.44 -5.43
C PHE A 221 -9.42 12.04 -5.66
N ASP A 222 -10.04 11.45 -4.65
CA ASP A 222 -10.59 10.11 -4.65
C ASP A 222 -11.62 9.90 -5.80
N GLN A 223 -12.60 10.81 -5.92
CA GLN A 223 -13.69 10.65 -6.88
C GLN A 223 -13.37 11.09 -8.31
N LYS A 224 -12.35 11.93 -8.53
CA LYS A 224 -12.12 12.57 -9.85
C LYS A 224 -10.72 12.42 -10.41
N VAL A 225 -9.74 12.05 -9.59
CA VAL A 225 -8.32 12.02 -9.98
C VAL A 225 -7.74 10.61 -9.96
N GLU A 226 -7.96 9.86 -8.88
CA GLU A 226 -7.28 8.59 -8.62
C GLU A 226 -7.39 7.62 -9.81
N GLU A 227 -8.60 7.40 -10.34
CA GLU A 227 -8.81 6.50 -11.47
C GLU A 227 -8.16 6.96 -12.79
N LYS A 228 -7.75 8.23 -12.89
CA LYS A 228 -7.06 8.77 -14.07
C LYS A 228 -5.54 8.61 -14.01
N LEU A 229 -5.00 8.24 -12.85
CA LEU A 229 -3.57 8.04 -12.66
C LEU A 229 -3.16 6.63 -13.11
N ILE A 230 -3.11 6.42 -14.43
CA ILE A 230 -2.75 5.13 -15.03
C ILE A 230 -1.25 4.85 -14.95
N GLN A 231 -0.41 5.87 -15.18
CA GLN A 231 1.04 5.73 -15.11
C GLN A 231 1.54 5.88 -13.66
N PRO A 232 2.66 5.24 -13.30
CA PRO A 232 3.23 5.32 -11.96
C PRO A 232 3.40 6.75 -11.49
N THR A 233 2.71 7.10 -10.42
CA THR A 233 2.69 8.46 -9.86
C THR A 233 2.64 8.37 -8.33
N PHE A 234 3.53 9.09 -7.67
CA PHE A 234 3.44 9.29 -6.23
C PHE A 234 2.59 10.50 -5.92
N ILE A 235 1.61 10.31 -5.05
CA ILE A 235 0.82 11.41 -4.46
C ILE A 235 1.36 11.68 -3.07
N THR A 236 1.68 12.95 -2.80
CA THR A 236 2.26 13.40 -1.54
C THR A 236 1.40 14.51 -0.92
N MET A 237 1.75 14.94 0.27
CA MET A 237 1.08 16.04 0.96
C MET A 237 -0.42 15.79 1.16
N TYR A 238 -0.73 14.67 1.82
CA TYR A 238 -2.10 14.35 2.20
C TYR A 238 -2.63 15.34 3.26
N PRO A 239 -3.94 15.67 3.25
CA PRO A 239 -4.53 16.46 4.33
C PRO A 239 -4.43 15.75 5.69
N VAL A 240 -4.25 16.52 6.76
CA VAL A 240 -4.15 15.97 8.11
C VAL A 240 -5.42 15.26 8.57
N GLU A 241 -6.58 15.62 8.03
CA GLU A 241 -7.86 15.01 8.33
C GLU A 241 -7.93 13.54 7.91
N VAL A 242 -7.26 13.18 6.82
CA VAL A 242 -7.22 11.80 6.30
C VAL A 242 -5.92 11.06 6.66
N SER A 243 -4.92 11.78 7.19
CA SER A 243 -3.64 11.22 7.64
C SER A 243 -3.24 11.75 9.03
N PRO A 244 -4.08 11.59 10.06
CA PRO A 244 -3.90 12.27 11.35
C PRO A 244 -2.69 11.80 12.16
N LEU A 245 -2.15 10.62 11.86
CA LEU A 245 -0.99 10.04 12.56
C LEU A 245 0.34 10.41 11.89
N THR A 246 0.31 11.05 10.74
CA THR A 246 1.49 11.42 9.98
C THR A 246 2.01 12.79 10.42
N LYS A 247 3.33 13.00 10.33
CA LYS A 247 3.96 14.27 10.67
C LYS A 247 3.43 15.40 9.77
N ARG A 248 3.06 16.52 10.36
CA ARG A 248 2.62 17.71 9.63
C ARG A 248 3.77 18.32 8.83
N SER A 249 3.46 18.78 7.64
CA SER A 249 4.43 19.52 6.82
C SER A 249 4.79 20.87 7.46
N PRO A 250 6.08 21.22 7.53
CA PRO A 250 6.50 22.55 7.99
C PRO A 250 6.07 23.69 7.06
N ALA A 251 5.83 23.40 5.79
CA ALA A 251 5.44 24.40 4.79
C ALA A 251 3.95 24.77 4.87
N ASP A 252 3.10 23.78 5.12
CA ASP A 252 1.66 23.96 5.31
C ASP A 252 1.15 22.95 6.34
N SER A 253 0.78 23.43 7.52
CA SER A 253 0.34 22.59 8.66
C SER A 253 -0.98 21.86 8.43
N ARG A 254 -1.72 22.17 7.35
CA ARG A 254 -2.92 21.42 6.91
C ARG A 254 -2.56 20.11 6.20
N LEU A 255 -1.31 19.98 5.76
CA LEU A 255 -0.78 18.85 5.00
C LEU A 255 0.22 18.02 5.81
N THR A 256 0.47 16.81 5.37
CA THR A 256 1.40 15.86 6.01
C THR A 256 2.57 15.49 5.08
N GLU A 257 3.68 15.08 5.69
CA GLU A 257 4.88 14.55 5.01
C GLU A 257 4.94 13.02 5.08
#